data_527011b766a6155d16c5302723795dc0
#
_entry.id   527011b766a6155d16c5302723795dc0
#
_cell.length_a   1.000
_cell.length_b   1.000
_cell.length_c   1.000
_cell.angle_alpha   90.00
_cell.angle_beta   90.00
_cell.angle_gamma   90.00
#
_symmetry.space_group_name_H-M   'P 1'
#
loop_
_entity.id
_entity.type
_entity.pdbx_description
1 polymer ?
#
loop_
_entity_poly.entity_id
_entity_poly.type
_entity_poly.pdbx_seq_one_letter_code
_entity_poly.pdbx_strand_id
1 'polypeptide(L)'
;LVYTEPYNDCRKRNHVFPPNADFIRKELYEDKALHLEVAKLKFQFMNNAQALIHGDLHSGSIFINQEHTFIFDPEFAFYGPMGYDIGNIIANMFFAWCNGDATLRSAAAKEKFCGWVLQTIQEIVDKFIAKFRVVYKENVTDIMADTDGFLDYYLGEILADTAGVTGLELIRRTDGMANVKDITTISDEKKRTRAERIVITLAKDCIMHRSSFRCGQDYLDAIQRAVKQF
;
A
#
# COMPACT_ATOMS: atom_id res chain seq x y z
N LEU A 1 -15.69 -3.12 -2.46
CA LEU A 1 -14.73 -2.45 -3.35
C LEU A 1 -13.27 -2.82 -3.02
N VAL A 2 -12.84 -2.74 -1.76
CA VAL A 2 -11.44 -2.96 -1.35
C VAL A 2 -11.15 -4.43 -1.04
N TYR A 3 -11.95 -5.05 -0.19
CA TYR A 3 -11.68 -6.35 0.45
C TYR A 3 -12.41 -7.54 -0.20
N THR A 4 -13.07 -7.39 -1.33
CA THR A 4 -13.89 -8.48 -1.89
C THR A 4 -13.79 -8.54 -3.41
N GLU A 5 -14.26 -7.52 -4.12
CA GLU A 5 -14.40 -7.55 -5.58
C GLU A 5 -13.06 -7.75 -6.32
N PRO A 6 -11.95 -7.09 -5.93
CA PRO A 6 -10.66 -7.28 -6.59
C PRO A 6 -10.11 -8.72 -6.53
N TYR A 7 -10.68 -9.57 -5.67
CA TYR A 7 -10.22 -10.96 -5.45
C TYR A 7 -11.13 -12.02 -6.04
N ASN A 8 -12.27 -11.69 -6.64
CA ASN A 8 -13.21 -12.68 -7.17
C ASN A 8 -14.15 -12.16 -8.25
N ASP A 9 -14.12 -10.86 -8.54
CA ASP A 9 -15.00 -10.17 -9.50
C ASP A 9 -16.50 -10.56 -9.39
N CYS A 10 -16.97 -10.79 -8.16
CA CYS A 10 -18.33 -11.29 -7.90
C CYS A 10 -19.45 -10.40 -8.46
N ARG A 11 -19.15 -9.13 -8.75
CA ARG A 11 -20.08 -8.17 -9.35
C ARG A 11 -19.77 -7.85 -10.81
N LYS A 12 -18.74 -8.46 -11.39
CA LYS A 12 -18.28 -8.25 -12.77
C LYS A 12 -18.02 -6.77 -13.08
N ARG A 13 -17.31 -6.09 -12.17
CA ARG A 13 -16.98 -4.66 -12.28
C ARG A 13 -15.48 -4.40 -12.32
N ASN A 14 -14.65 -5.43 -12.21
CA ASN A 14 -13.22 -5.28 -12.29
C ASN A 14 -12.79 -4.93 -13.72
N HIS A 15 -11.80 -4.07 -13.86
CA HIS A 15 -11.27 -3.62 -15.14
C HIS A 15 -9.90 -4.26 -15.37
N VAL A 16 -9.93 -5.56 -15.61
CA VAL A 16 -8.72 -6.36 -15.86
C VAL A 16 -8.13 -6.04 -17.23
N PHE A 17 -6.84 -5.72 -17.26
CA PHE A 17 -6.13 -5.54 -18.53
C PHE A 17 -5.99 -6.89 -19.27
N PRO A 18 -6.51 -7.02 -20.52
CA PRO A 18 -6.62 -8.32 -21.18
C PRO A 18 -5.34 -9.16 -21.25
N PRO A 19 -4.13 -8.59 -21.51
CA PRO A 19 -2.89 -9.36 -21.50
C PRO A 19 -2.52 -9.99 -20.16
N ASN A 20 -3.12 -9.53 -19.07
CA ASN A 20 -2.91 -10.04 -17.71
C ASN A 20 -4.08 -10.89 -17.18
N ALA A 21 -5.13 -11.16 -17.97
CA ALA A 21 -6.34 -11.82 -17.49
C ALA A 21 -6.06 -13.18 -16.82
N ASP A 22 -5.26 -14.05 -17.45
CA ASP A 22 -4.89 -15.34 -16.87
C ASP A 22 -4.02 -15.21 -15.63
N PHE A 23 -3.10 -14.22 -15.61
CA PHE A 23 -2.27 -13.93 -14.45
C PHE A 23 -3.13 -13.48 -13.26
N ILE A 24 -4.05 -12.52 -13.47
CA ILE A 24 -4.97 -12.04 -12.43
C ILE A 24 -5.86 -13.18 -11.93
N ARG A 25 -6.43 -13.99 -12.82
CA ARG A 25 -7.26 -15.13 -12.43
C ARG A 25 -6.49 -16.08 -11.50
N LYS A 26 -5.28 -16.47 -11.87
CA LYS A 26 -4.45 -17.38 -11.10
C LYS A 26 -3.98 -16.75 -9.78
N GLU A 27 -3.46 -15.52 -9.84
CA GLU A 27 -2.79 -14.89 -8.70
C GLU A 27 -3.76 -14.27 -7.69
N LEU A 28 -4.98 -13.90 -8.10
CA LEU A 28 -5.96 -13.26 -7.22
C LEU A 28 -7.24 -14.09 -7.04
N TYR A 29 -7.89 -14.53 -8.13
CA TYR A 29 -9.23 -15.11 -8.03
C TYR A 29 -9.23 -16.57 -7.56
N GLU A 30 -8.17 -17.31 -7.84
CA GLU A 30 -8.02 -18.72 -7.46
C GLU A 30 -7.19 -18.91 -6.17
N ASP A 31 -6.51 -17.88 -5.69
CA ASP A 31 -5.65 -17.97 -4.51
C ASP A 31 -6.45 -17.89 -3.20
N LYS A 32 -6.81 -19.06 -2.67
CA LYS A 32 -7.58 -19.17 -1.41
C LYS A 32 -6.80 -18.74 -0.17
N ALA A 33 -5.46 -18.87 -0.18
CA ALA A 33 -4.63 -18.39 0.92
C ALA A 33 -4.65 -16.86 0.98
N LEU A 34 -4.53 -16.20 -0.18
CA LEU A 34 -4.69 -14.75 -0.28
C LEU A 34 -6.09 -14.30 0.19
N HIS A 35 -7.16 -15.00 -0.23
CA HIS A 35 -8.52 -14.67 0.21
C HIS A 35 -8.67 -14.71 1.73
N LEU A 36 -8.03 -15.68 2.40
CA LEU A 36 -8.06 -15.77 3.85
C LEU A 36 -7.39 -14.56 4.52
N GLU A 37 -6.20 -14.17 4.04
CA GLU A 37 -5.49 -13.02 4.60
C GLU A 37 -6.25 -11.70 4.35
N VAL A 38 -6.85 -11.54 3.17
CA VAL A 38 -7.73 -10.39 2.86
C VAL A 38 -8.96 -10.36 3.76
N ALA A 39 -9.55 -11.51 4.06
CA ALA A 39 -10.69 -11.60 4.99
C ALA A 39 -10.29 -11.19 6.43
N LYS A 40 -9.10 -11.58 6.89
CA LYS A 40 -8.54 -11.13 8.18
C LYS A 40 -8.34 -9.61 8.20
N LEU A 41 -7.74 -9.03 7.15
CA LEU A 41 -7.58 -7.57 7.03
C LEU A 41 -8.92 -6.83 7.02
N LYS A 42 -9.93 -7.39 6.34
CA LYS A 42 -11.30 -6.84 6.38
C LYS A 42 -11.87 -6.84 7.80
N PHE A 43 -11.68 -7.94 8.53
CA PHE A 43 -12.13 -8.05 9.91
C PHE A 43 -11.43 -7.03 10.82
N GLN A 44 -10.11 -6.87 10.68
CA GLN A 44 -9.32 -5.86 11.42
C GLN A 44 -9.80 -4.45 11.09
N PHE A 45 -9.99 -4.11 9.81
CA PHE A 45 -10.51 -2.81 9.40
C PHE A 45 -11.84 -2.44 10.07
N MET A 46 -12.73 -3.42 10.24
CA MET A 46 -14.05 -3.19 10.84
C MET A 46 -14.02 -3.11 12.37
N ASN A 47 -12.94 -3.56 13.04
CA ASN A 47 -12.88 -3.68 14.50
C ASN A 47 -11.79 -2.81 15.14
N ASN A 48 -10.76 -2.40 14.40
CA ASN A 48 -9.62 -1.66 14.96
C ASN A 48 -9.87 -0.14 14.90
N ALA A 49 -10.67 0.38 15.83
CA ALA A 49 -10.93 1.81 15.97
C ALA A 49 -9.78 2.53 16.72
N GLN A 50 -8.59 2.59 16.12
CA GLN A 50 -7.36 3.03 16.79
C GLN A 50 -7.22 4.56 16.83
N ALA A 51 -7.56 5.25 15.75
CA ALA A 51 -7.44 6.71 15.63
C ALA A 51 -8.46 7.27 14.65
N LEU A 52 -8.69 8.59 14.71
CA LEU A 52 -9.40 9.28 13.64
C LEU A 52 -8.49 9.33 12.41
N ILE A 53 -8.84 8.58 11.39
CA ILE A 53 -8.10 8.50 10.12
C ILE A 53 -8.79 9.32 9.04
N HIS A 54 -8.05 9.65 7.97
CA HIS A 54 -8.60 10.36 6.80
C HIS A 54 -9.57 9.47 6.01
N GLY A 55 -9.29 8.18 5.90
CA GLY A 55 -10.16 7.18 5.29
C GLY A 55 -10.07 7.05 3.76
N ASP A 56 -9.44 7.99 3.07
CA ASP A 56 -9.10 7.93 1.63
C ASP A 56 -7.84 8.78 1.33
N LEU A 57 -6.78 8.58 2.12
CA LEU A 57 -5.56 9.35 1.98
C LEU A 57 -4.73 8.86 0.79
N HIS A 58 -4.73 9.64 -0.28
CA HIS A 58 -3.94 9.39 -1.47
C HIS A 58 -3.13 10.63 -1.88
N SER A 59 -2.18 10.48 -2.81
CA SER A 59 -1.32 11.59 -3.25
C SER A 59 -2.10 12.81 -3.78
N GLY A 60 -3.31 12.60 -4.31
CA GLY A 60 -4.21 13.66 -4.75
C GLY A 60 -4.85 14.47 -3.62
N SER A 61 -4.84 13.97 -2.38
CA SER A 61 -5.36 14.66 -1.18
C SER A 61 -4.26 15.37 -0.38
N ILE A 62 -3.07 15.55 -0.98
CA ILE A 62 -1.93 16.20 -0.34
C ILE A 62 -1.40 17.33 -1.19
N PHE A 63 -1.46 18.56 -0.67
CA PHE A 63 -0.73 19.70 -1.23
C PHE A 63 0.59 19.87 -0.50
N ILE A 64 1.68 19.95 -1.26
CA ILE A 64 3.02 20.10 -0.71
C ILE A 64 3.79 21.18 -1.47
N ASN A 65 4.49 22.03 -0.74
CA ASN A 65 5.51 22.95 -1.25
C ASN A 65 6.74 22.89 -0.34
N GLN A 66 7.68 23.82 -0.53
CA GLN A 66 8.94 23.82 0.26
C GLN A 66 8.73 24.14 1.75
N GLU A 67 7.64 24.79 2.11
CA GLU A 67 7.40 25.31 3.47
C GLU A 67 6.30 24.53 4.19
N HIS A 68 5.28 24.03 3.44
CA HIS A 68 4.07 23.48 4.01
C HIS A 68 3.60 22.20 3.34
N THR A 69 2.94 21.37 4.14
CA THR A 69 2.19 20.19 3.68
C THR A 69 0.78 20.28 4.23
N PHE A 70 -0.23 20.28 3.35
CA PHE A 70 -1.63 20.26 3.73
C PHE A 70 -2.30 18.99 3.24
N ILE A 71 -3.08 18.38 4.13
CA ILE A 71 -3.96 17.26 3.81
C ILE A 71 -5.38 17.81 3.79
N PHE A 72 -6.15 17.47 2.77
CA PHE A 72 -7.51 17.96 2.58
C PHE A 72 -8.43 16.83 2.12
N ASP A 73 -9.75 17.10 2.11
CA ASP A 73 -10.80 16.18 1.67
C ASP A 73 -11.00 14.95 2.59
N PRO A 74 -11.14 15.16 3.93
CA PRO A 74 -11.35 14.08 4.88
C PRO A 74 -12.81 13.61 4.95
N GLU A 75 -13.54 13.59 3.85
CA GLU A 75 -14.98 13.28 3.82
C GLU A 75 -15.29 11.83 4.26
N PHE A 76 -14.30 10.94 4.17
CA PHE A 76 -14.41 9.55 4.62
C PHE A 76 -13.81 9.32 6.01
N ALA A 77 -13.53 10.39 6.77
CA ALA A 77 -12.88 10.26 8.07
C ALA A 77 -13.73 9.45 9.06
N PHE A 78 -13.10 8.52 9.76
CA PHE A 78 -13.72 7.71 10.80
C PHE A 78 -12.66 7.17 11.76
N TYR A 79 -13.09 6.62 12.90
CA TYR A 79 -12.17 5.92 13.79
C TYR A 79 -11.86 4.53 13.22
N GLY A 80 -10.63 4.35 12.75
CA GLY A 80 -10.18 3.14 12.07
C GLY A 80 -8.73 2.79 12.36
N PRO A 81 -8.18 1.75 11.68
CA PRO A 81 -6.79 1.35 11.85
C PRO A 81 -5.84 2.39 11.26
N MET A 82 -4.83 2.80 12.05
CA MET A 82 -3.85 3.82 11.62
C MET A 82 -3.09 3.43 10.35
N GLY A 83 -2.81 2.13 10.19
CA GLY A 83 -2.14 1.60 9.01
C GLY A 83 -2.89 1.82 7.69
N TYR A 84 -4.19 2.14 7.73
CA TYR A 84 -4.99 2.34 6.52
C TYR A 84 -4.51 3.53 5.69
N ASP A 85 -4.37 4.69 6.29
CA ASP A 85 -3.92 5.88 5.57
C ASP A 85 -2.45 5.78 5.14
N ILE A 86 -1.59 5.23 6.00
CA ILE A 86 -0.17 5.06 5.69
C ILE A 86 0.00 4.10 4.51
N GLY A 87 -0.71 2.98 4.52
CA GLY A 87 -0.67 1.99 3.44
C GLY A 87 -1.16 2.54 2.11
N ASN A 88 -2.20 3.37 2.12
CA ASN A 88 -2.70 4.02 0.91
C ASN A 88 -1.65 4.95 0.28
N ILE A 89 -0.94 5.75 1.07
CA ILE A 89 0.14 6.62 0.57
C ILE A 89 1.29 5.81 0.01
N ILE A 90 1.73 4.75 0.69
CA ILE A 90 2.81 3.87 0.20
C ILE A 90 2.42 3.24 -1.14
N ALA A 91 1.17 2.76 -1.28
CA ALA A 91 0.67 2.21 -2.54
C ALA A 91 0.70 3.25 -3.67
N ASN A 92 0.30 4.50 -3.40
CA ASN A 92 0.37 5.58 -4.38
C ASN A 92 1.81 5.87 -4.83
N MET A 93 2.77 5.83 -3.91
CA MET A 93 4.19 5.96 -4.27
C MET A 93 4.67 4.81 -5.16
N PHE A 94 4.25 3.58 -4.91
CA PHE A 94 4.59 2.46 -5.78
C PHE A 94 3.97 2.57 -7.18
N PHE A 95 2.76 3.11 -7.32
CA PHE A 95 2.19 3.40 -8.65
C PHE A 95 3.04 4.43 -9.41
N ALA A 96 3.46 5.50 -8.75
CA ALA A 96 4.35 6.50 -9.34
C ALA A 96 5.69 5.87 -9.75
N TRP A 97 6.26 5.00 -8.91
CA TRP A 97 7.46 4.24 -9.24
C TRP A 97 7.29 3.38 -10.50
N CYS A 98 6.21 2.60 -10.57
CA CYS A 98 5.92 1.73 -11.73
C CYS A 98 5.73 2.52 -13.02
N ASN A 99 5.04 3.66 -12.94
CA ASN A 99 4.92 4.57 -14.08
C ASN A 99 6.28 5.09 -14.53
N GLY A 100 7.10 5.58 -13.59
CA GLY A 100 8.44 6.09 -13.88
C GLY A 100 9.35 5.00 -14.50
N ASP A 101 9.33 3.79 -13.95
CA ASP A 101 10.09 2.65 -14.48
C ASP A 101 9.66 2.30 -15.92
N ALA A 102 8.37 2.35 -16.23
CA ALA A 102 7.82 1.99 -17.53
C ALA A 102 7.98 3.09 -18.59
N THR A 103 7.88 4.37 -18.21
CA THR A 103 7.67 5.46 -19.18
C THR A 103 8.88 6.39 -19.36
N LEU A 104 9.72 6.54 -18.35
CA LEU A 104 10.90 7.41 -18.45
C LEU A 104 11.92 6.81 -19.44
N ARG A 105 12.32 7.63 -20.42
CA ARG A 105 13.20 7.21 -21.53
C ARG A 105 14.69 7.24 -21.15
N SER A 106 15.09 8.22 -20.36
CA SER A 106 16.49 8.38 -19.94
C SER A 106 16.77 7.49 -18.72
N ALA A 107 17.81 6.66 -18.78
CA ALA A 107 18.24 5.83 -17.66
C ALA A 107 18.53 6.68 -16.41
N ALA A 108 19.22 7.82 -16.58
CA ALA A 108 19.50 8.73 -15.45
C ALA A 108 18.24 9.36 -14.86
N ALA A 109 17.25 9.75 -15.70
CA ALA A 109 15.98 10.26 -15.21
C ALA A 109 15.18 9.20 -14.45
N LYS A 110 15.17 7.96 -14.96
CA LYS A 110 14.55 6.81 -14.31
C LYS A 110 15.20 6.53 -12.95
N GLU A 111 16.51 6.40 -12.91
CA GLU A 111 17.26 6.15 -11.67
C GLU A 111 16.98 7.24 -10.63
N LYS A 112 17.06 8.52 -11.03
CA LYS A 112 16.80 9.66 -10.15
C LYS A 112 15.38 9.64 -9.60
N PHE A 113 14.36 9.48 -10.47
CA PHE A 113 12.95 9.52 -10.06
C PHE A 113 12.57 8.30 -9.24
N CYS A 114 12.86 7.09 -9.74
CA CYS A 114 12.53 5.86 -9.05
C CYS A 114 13.28 5.75 -7.71
N GLY A 115 14.55 6.18 -7.66
CA GLY A 115 15.32 6.23 -6.41
C GLY A 115 14.72 7.19 -5.40
N TRP A 116 14.30 8.38 -5.83
CA TRP A 116 13.60 9.34 -4.96
C TRP A 116 12.29 8.77 -4.41
N VAL A 117 11.49 8.10 -5.25
CA VAL A 117 10.24 7.47 -4.79
C VAL A 117 10.50 6.40 -3.74
N LEU A 118 11.49 5.51 -3.97
CA LEU A 118 11.84 4.46 -3.00
C LEU A 118 12.36 5.06 -1.69
N GLN A 119 13.21 6.07 -1.75
CA GLN A 119 13.65 6.80 -0.56
C GLN A 119 12.47 7.42 0.19
N THR A 120 11.50 8.00 -0.53
CA THR A 120 10.30 8.58 0.08
C THR A 120 9.47 7.51 0.80
N ILE A 121 9.28 6.33 0.21
CA ILE A 121 8.58 5.21 0.86
C ILE A 121 9.30 4.80 2.15
N GLN A 122 10.61 4.62 2.10
CA GLN A 122 11.42 4.29 3.27
C GLN A 122 11.25 5.33 4.37
N GLU A 123 11.37 6.61 4.03
CA GLU A 123 11.26 7.72 4.98
C GLU A 123 9.85 7.85 5.58
N ILE A 124 8.78 7.57 4.84
CA ILE A 124 7.41 7.57 5.38
C ILE A 124 7.31 6.57 6.53
N VAL A 125 7.75 5.34 6.32
CA VAL A 125 7.67 4.27 7.32
C VAL A 125 8.58 4.56 8.51
N ASP A 126 9.85 4.86 8.27
CA ASP A 126 10.85 5.02 9.33
C ASP A 126 10.56 6.26 10.18
N LYS A 127 10.10 7.36 9.56
CA LYS A 127 9.68 8.57 10.31
C LYS A 127 8.39 8.34 11.07
N PHE A 128 7.44 7.58 10.53
CA PHE A 128 6.24 7.20 11.29
C PHE A 128 6.61 6.42 12.54
N ILE A 129 7.44 5.39 12.42
CA ILE A 129 7.93 4.58 13.55
C ILE A 129 8.57 5.47 14.62
N ALA A 130 9.50 6.33 14.20
CA ALA A 130 10.23 7.20 15.13
C ALA A 130 9.28 8.16 15.87
N LYS A 131 8.40 8.84 15.13
CA LYS A 131 7.43 9.78 15.72
C LYS A 131 6.41 9.09 16.60
N PHE A 132 5.88 7.94 16.16
CA PHE A 132 4.89 7.18 16.93
C PHE A 132 5.45 6.78 18.31
N ARG A 133 6.69 6.29 18.36
CA ARG A 133 7.35 5.93 19.62
C ARG A 133 7.44 7.11 20.61
N VAL A 134 7.77 8.29 20.12
CA VAL A 134 7.84 9.50 20.96
C VAL A 134 6.46 9.88 21.46
N VAL A 135 5.49 10.05 20.53
CA VAL A 135 4.13 10.46 20.87
C VAL A 135 3.46 9.47 21.82
N TYR A 136 3.66 8.17 21.61
CA TYR A 136 3.10 7.15 22.47
C TYR A 136 3.62 7.27 23.91
N LYS A 137 4.93 7.34 24.10
CA LYS A 137 5.56 7.46 25.42
C LYS A 137 5.17 8.74 26.16
N GLU A 138 4.95 9.83 25.43
CA GLU A 138 4.56 11.11 26.03
C GLU A 138 3.08 11.19 26.42
N ASN A 139 2.22 10.34 25.81
CA ASN A 139 0.77 10.47 25.93
C ASN A 139 0.04 9.23 26.42
N VAL A 140 0.73 8.09 26.62
CA VAL A 140 0.08 6.88 27.15
C VAL A 140 -0.40 7.13 28.57
N THR A 141 -1.67 6.83 28.84
CA THR A 141 -2.31 7.02 30.16
C THR A 141 -2.82 5.73 30.79
N ASP A 142 -3.01 4.70 29.98
CA ASP A 142 -3.43 3.38 30.46
C ASP A 142 -2.22 2.61 31.00
N ILE A 143 -2.30 2.17 32.28
CA ILE A 143 -1.22 1.47 32.96
C ILE A 143 -0.81 0.17 32.26
N MET A 144 -1.79 -0.56 31.67
CA MET A 144 -1.50 -1.81 30.97
C MET A 144 -0.86 -1.54 29.62
N ALA A 145 -1.22 -0.44 28.96
CA ALA A 145 -0.61 -0.01 27.72
C ALA A 145 0.82 0.56 27.92
N ASP A 146 1.18 1.00 29.13
CA ASP A 146 2.54 1.42 29.50
C ASP A 146 3.44 0.23 29.95
N THR A 147 2.95 -1.00 29.87
CA THR A 147 3.73 -2.19 30.21
C THR A 147 4.86 -2.40 29.20
N ASP A 148 6.04 -2.81 29.69
CA ASP A 148 7.19 -3.13 28.87
C ASP A 148 6.85 -4.11 27.73
N GLY A 149 7.22 -3.74 26.50
CA GLY A 149 6.97 -4.53 25.30
C GLY A 149 5.62 -4.25 24.60
N PHE A 150 4.65 -3.62 25.29
CA PHE A 150 3.35 -3.34 24.65
C PHE A 150 3.48 -2.37 23.46
N LEU A 151 4.30 -1.32 23.58
CA LEU A 151 4.56 -0.38 22.48
C LEU A 151 5.09 -1.10 21.24
N ASP A 152 6.04 -2.03 21.40
CA ASP A 152 6.62 -2.77 20.28
C ASP A 152 5.60 -3.72 19.64
N TYR A 153 4.78 -4.37 20.46
CA TYR A 153 3.66 -5.18 19.98
C TYR A 153 2.66 -4.33 19.19
N TYR A 154 2.19 -3.23 19.77
CA TYR A 154 1.17 -2.37 19.15
C TYR A 154 1.67 -1.72 17.85
N LEU A 155 2.90 -1.20 17.86
CA LEU A 155 3.52 -0.69 16.64
C LEU A 155 3.67 -1.78 15.58
N GLY A 156 4.02 -3.00 15.98
CA GLY A 156 4.09 -4.14 15.08
C GLY A 156 2.77 -4.46 14.40
N GLU A 157 1.64 -4.37 15.11
CA GLU A 157 0.30 -4.55 14.54
C GLU A 157 -0.04 -3.43 13.54
N ILE A 158 0.27 -2.17 13.87
CA ILE A 158 0.07 -1.03 12.95
C ILE A 158 0.88 -1.20 11.66
N LEU A 159 2.15 -1.64 11.77
CA LEU A 159 3.01 -1.86 10.60
C LEU A 159 2.51 -3.03 9.74
N ALA A 160 2.01 -4.10 10.36
CA ALA A 160 1.41 -5.22 9.64
C ALA A 160 0.12 -4.77 8.91
N ASP A 161 -0.73 -3.97 9.55
CA ASP A 161 -1.91 -3.38 8.90
C ASP A 161 -1.49 -2.46 7.73
N THR A 162 -0.44 -1.64 7.92
CA THR A 162 0.12 -0.77 6.87
C THR A 162 0.54 -1.58 5.64
N ALA A 163 1.29 -2.65 5.82
CA ALA A 163 1.71 -3.50 4.70
C ALA A 163 0.52 -4.17 4.03
N GLY A 164 -0.40 -4.74 4.81
CA GLY A 164 -1.62 -5.34 4.28
C GLY A 164 -2.44 -4.36 3.44
N VAL A 165 -2.66 -3.14 3.93
CA VAL A 165 -3.41 -2.10 3.21
C VAL A 165 -2.66 -1.63 1.97
N THR A 166 -1.33 -1.51 2.02
CA THR A 166 -0.53 -1.24 0.81
C THR A 166 -0.86 -2.24 -0.29
N GLY A 167 -0.84 -3.53 0.04
CA GLY A 167 -1.19 -4.58 -0.92
C GLY A 167 -2.65 -4.51 -1.41
N LEU A 168 -3.60 -4.25 -0.51
CA LEU A 168 -5.01 -4.11 -0.87
C LEU A 168 -5.25 -2.96 -1.85
N GLU A 169 -4.64 -1.80 -1.61
CA GLU A 169 -4.79 -0.63 -2.48
C GLU A 169 -4.11 -0.85 -3.84
N LEU A 170 -2.93 -1.48 -3.86
CA LEU A 170 -2.24 -1.86 -5.09
C LEU A 170 -3.11 -2.77 -5.97
N ILE A 171 -3.74 -3.78 -5.41
CA ILE A 171 -4.63 -4.70 -6.16
C ILE A 171 -5.89 -3.95 -6.61
N ARG A 172 -6.57 -3.27 -5.68
CA ARG A 172 -7.83 -2.55 -5.96
C ARG A 172 -7.69 -1.56 -7.12
N ARG A 173 -6.57 -0.88 -7.22
CA ARG A 173 -6.31 0.16 -8.23
C ARG A 173 -5.67 -0.37 -9.50
N THR A 174 -5.31 -1.66 -9.55
CA THR A 174 -4.73 -2.28 -10.75
C THR A 174 -5.79 -3.07 -11.53
N ASP A 175 -6.53 -3.97 -10.89
CA ASP A 175 -7.52 -4.82 -11.54
C ASP A 175 -8.97 -4.52 -11.11
N GLY A 176 -9.16 -3.80 -10.00
CA GLY A 176 -10.48 -3.45 -9.49
C GLY A 176 -11.23 -2.41 -10.35
N MET A 177 -12.37 -1.95 -9.85
CA MET A 177 -13.26 -1.01 -10.56
C MET A 177 -12.62 0.38 -10.79
N ALA A 178 -11.71 0.82 -9.92
CA ALA A 178 -11.18 2.18 -9.90
C ALA A 178 -9.67 2.21 -10.20
N ASN A 179 -9.28 1.93 -11.44
CA ASN A 179 -7.89 1.92 -11.86
C ASN A 179 -7.21 3.30 -11.73
N VAL A 180 -5.91 3.32 -11.42
CA VAL A 180 -5.11 4.55 -11.37
C VAL A 180 -4.51 4.91 -12.72
N LYS A 181 -4.39 6.23 -12.98
CA LYS A 181 -3.80 6.74 -14.20
C LYS A 181 -2.34 6.35 -14.36
N ASP A 182 -1.59 6.26 -13.27
CA ASP A 182 -0.18 5.84 -13.29
C ASP A 182 0.04 4.52 -14.03
N ILE A 183 -0.91 3.61 -13.96
CA ILE A 183 -0.87 2.31 -14.65
C ILE A 183 -1.56 2.38 -16.01
N THR A 184 -2.78 2.94 -16.06
CA THR A 184 -3.59 2.90 -17.29
C THR A 184 -3.05 3.78 -18.42
N THR A 185 -2.24 4.78 -18.13
CA THR A 185 -1.61 5.65 -19.13
C THR A 185 -0.31 5.08 -19.72
N ILE A 186 0.19 3.94 -19.25
CA ILE A 186 1.31 3.24 -19.88
C ILE A 186 0.85 2.70 -21.24
N SER A 187 1.21 3.38 -22.31
CA SER A 187 0.72 3.10 -23.65
C SER A 187 1.36 1.87 -24.32
N ASP A 188 2.57 1.50 -23.93
CA ASP A 188 3.25 0.29 -24.40
C ASP A 188 2.67 -0.93 -23.69
N GLU A 189 2.02 -1.82 -24.44
CA GLU A 189 1.35 -3.01 -23.91
C GLU A 189 2.27 -3.93 -23.11
N LYS A 190 3.50 -4.16 -23.59
CA LYS A 190 4.47 -5.04 -22.90
C LYS A 190 4.92 -4.42 -21.59
N LYS A 191 5.19 -3.11 -21.59
CA LYS A 191 5.58 -2.38 -20.39
C LYS A 191 4.45 -2.33 -19.36
N ARG A 192 3.22 -2.09 -19.81
CA ARG A 192 2.03 -2.12 -18.93
C ARG A 192 1.81 -3.51 -18.37
N THR A 193 1.87 -4.56 -19.20
CA THR A 193 1.77 -5.96 -18.75
C THR A 193 2.77 -6.25 -17.64
N ARG A 194 4.04 -5.86 -17.83
CA ARG A 194 5.10 -6.01 -16.84
C ARG A 194 4.82 -5.21 -15.56
N ALA A 195 4.47 -3.95 -15.70
CA ALA A 195 4.20 -3.06 -14.57
C ALA A 195 3.08 -3.60 -13.67
N GLU A 196 1.94 -4.02 -14.26
CA GLU A 196 0.82 -4.61 -13.50
C GLU A 196 1.24 -5.90 -12.79
N ARG A 197 2.03 -6.77 -13.43
CA ARG A 197 2.53 -8.00 -12.80
C ARG A 197 3.44 -7.71 -11.61
N ILE A 198 4.34 -6.73 -11.72
CA ILE A 198 5.18 -6.28 -10.60
C ILE A 198 4.30 -5.79 -9.46
N VAL A 199 3.32 -4.92 -9.74
CA VAL A 199 2.39 -4.38 -8.73
C VAL A 199 1.64 -5.49 -8.00
N ILE A 200 1.05 -6.43 -8.75
CA ILE A 200 0.28 -7.54 -8.14
C ILE A 200 1.18 -8.45 -7.31
N THR A 201 2.39 -8.77 -7.78
CA THR A 201 3.34 -9.60 -7.03
C THR A 201 3.79 -8.92 -5.74
N LEU A 202 4.14 -7.62 -5.81
CA LEU A 202 4.44 -6.81 -4.62
C LEU A 202 3.25 -6.78 -3.65
N ALA A 203 2.05 -6.56 -4.17
CA ALA A 203 0.84 -6.49 -3.37
C ALA A 203 0.56 -7.78 -2.60
N LYS A 204 0.73 -8.92 -3.26
CA LYS A 204 0.62 -10.24 -2.60
C LYS A 204 1.67 -10.43 -1.51
N ASP A 205 2.92 -10.04 -1.75
CA ASP A 205 3.99 -10.11 -0.74
C ASP A 205 3.62 -9.26 0.49
N CYS A 206 3.14 -8.02 0.27
CA CYS A 206 2.67 -7.14 1.33
C CYS A 206 1.51 -7.74 2.15
N ILE A 207 0.54 -8.41 1.52
CA ILE A 207 -0.61 -9.02 2.22
C ILE A 207 -0.18 -10.30 2.95
N MET A 208 0.49 -11.20 2.24
CA MET A 208 0.79 -12.55 2.74
C MET A 208 1.84 -12.56 3.84
N HIS A 209 2.81 -11.64 3.76
CA HIS A 209 3.92 -11.54 4.69
C HIS A 209 3.90 -10.25 5.53
N ARG A 210 2.71 -9.63 5.69
CA ARG A 210 2.56 -8.33 6.34
C ARG A 210 3.26 -8.20 7.69
N SER A 211 3.30 -9.25 8.47
CA SER A 211 3.95 -9.25 9.78
C SER A 211 5.49 -9.15 9.72
N SER A 212 6.10 -9.37 8.56
CA SER A 212 7.54 -9.20 8.35
C SER A 212 7.96 -7.77 7.96
N PHE A 213 7.01 -6.91 7.61
CA PHE A 213 7.29 -5.53 7.29
C PHE A 213 7.43 -4.71 8.58
N ARG A 214 8.67 -4.42 8.98
CA ARG A 214 9.03 -3.77 10.25
C ARG A 214 9.71 -2.41 10.09
N CYS A 215 10.17 -2.09 8.89
CA CYS A 215 10.83 -0.83 8.55
C CYS A 215 10.64 -0.50 7.07
N GLY A 216 11.06 0.69 6.66
CA GLY A 216 10.94 1.11 5.26
C GLY A 216 11.74 0.26 4.28
N GLN A 217 12.88 -0.30 4.71
CA GLN A 217 13.71 -1.17 3.87
C GLN A 217 12.97 -2.43 3.40
N ASP A 218 12.05 -2.98 4.21
CA ASP A 218 11.30 -4.18 3.84
C ASP A 218 10.45 -3.97 2.58
N TYR A 219 9.93 -2.76 2.38
CA TYR A 219 9.20 -2.37 1.16
C TYR A 219 10.12 -2.28 -0.07
N LEU A 220 11.35 -1.77 0.12
CA LEU A 220 12.34 -1.71 -0.94
C LEU A 220 12.77 -3.11 -1.38
N ASP A 221 12.97 -3.99 -0.43
CA ASP A 221 13.32 -5.38 -0.71
C ASP A 221 12.17 -6.12 -1.41
N ALA A 222 10.92 -5.85 -1.01
CA ALA A 222 9.72 -6.45 -1.62
C ALA A 222 9.58 -6.04 -3.10
N ILE A 223 9.70 -4.76 -3.44
CA ILE A 223 9.65 -4.32 -4.85
C ILE A 223 10.79 -4.91 -5.66
N GLN A 224 12.01 -5.02 -5.10
CA GLN A 224 13.13 -5.64 -5.80
C GLN A 224 12.88 -7.13 -6.06
N ARG A 225 12.27 -7.87 -5.10
CA ARG A 225 11.85 -9.27 -5.33
C ARG A 225 10.83 -9.38 -6.45
N ALA A 226 9.83 -8.49 -6.48
CA ALA A 226 8.81 -8.47 -7.52
C ALA A 226 9.40 -8.16 -8.91
N VAL A 227 10.28 -7.16 -9.01
CA VAL A 227 10.96 -6.78 -10.27
C VAL A 227 11.79 -7.92 -10.87
N LYS A 228 12.46 -8.70 -10.02
CA LYS A 228 13.30 -9.82 -10.47
C LYS A 228 12.51 -10.97 -11.13
N GLN A 229 11.19 -11.00 -10.99
CA GLN A 229 10.35 -12.04 -11.57
C GLN A 229 9.92 -11.71 -13.01
N PHE A 230 10.08 -10.47 -13.45
CA PHE A 230 9.64 -9.96 -14.75
C PHE A 230 10.71 -9.06 -15.40
#